data_fb3ba2ee44efaea01e70408e04fd92d6
#
_entry.id   fb3ba2ee44efaea01e70408e04fd92d6
#
_cell.length_a   1.000
_cell.length_b   1.000
_cell.length_c   1.000
_cell.angle_alpha   90.00
_cell.angle_beta   90.00
_cell.angle_gamma   90.00
#
_symmetry.space_group_name_H-M   'P 1'
#
loop_
_entity.id
_entity.type
_entity.pdbx_description
1 polymer ?
#
loop_
_entity_poly.entity_id
_entity_poly.type
_entity_poly.pdbx_seq_one_letter_code
_entity_poly.pdbx_strand_id
1 'polypeptide(L)'
;VKYKIGTTGTLQDTQTHKLQLEGMFGPAYFVTTSADLMAEGTLAQLDIQALVLSYEESERKLVSKMSYQEEMDWIVRNPKRNNFIKNLVNGLRGNSLVLFQFVEKHGRPLYDSFTELVANDTTKRKIFFVFGGTDTLDREKVREIVEKENDAIIVASFGTFSTGVNIKRLHNIVFASPSKSRIRNLQSIGRGLRVSDDKDSVTLYDIADDLSWKKNLNYTLNH
;
A
#
# COMPACT_ATOMS: atom_id res chain seq x y z
N VAL A 1 -15.67 -27.92 -21.38
CA VAL A 1 -16.48 -27.05 -20.51
C VAL A 1 -17.42 -26.26 -21.42
N LYS A 2 -18.75 -26.33 -21.17
CA LYS A 2 -19.77 -25.73 -22.04
C LYS A 2 -19.87 -24.21 -21.89
N TYR A 3 -19.55 -23.71 -20.70
CA TYR A 3 -19.53 -22.26 -20.36
C TYR A 3 -18.28 -21.90 -19.59
N LYS A 4 -17.69 -20.75 -19.93
CA LYS A 4 -16.53 -20.18 -19.22
C LYS A 4 -16.90 -18.78 -18.78
N ILE A 5 -16.75 -18.49 -17.48
CA ILE A 5 -17.02 -17.19 -16.89
C ILE A 5 -15.74 -16.75 -16.15
N GLY A 6 -15.28 -15.54 -16.42
CA GLY A 6 -14.16 -14.90 -15.72
C GLY A 6 -14.63 -13.62 -15.03
N THR A 7 -14.22 -13.40 -13.79
CA THR A 7 -14.50 -12.16 -13.06
C THR A 7 -13.19 -11.55 -12.56
N THR A 8 -13.07 -10.23 -12.65
CA THR A 8 -11.92 -9.50 -12.12
C THR A 8 -12.34 -8.10 -11.70
N GLY A 9 -11.76 -7.58 -10.61
CA GLY A 9 -11.92 -6.19 -10.21
C GLY A 9 -10.93 -5.23 -10.91
N THR A 10 -9.93 -5.78 -11.64
CA THR A 10 -8.93 -4.98 -12.36
C THR A 10 -8.60 -5.65 -13.68
N LEU A 11 -8.90 -5.00 -14.78
CA LEU A 11 -8.51 -5.46 -16.12
C LEU A 11 -7.21 -4.75 -16.54
N GLN A 12 -6.24 -5.50 -17.07
CA GLN A 12 -5.04 -4.89 -17.65
C GLN A 12 -5.38 -4.23 -18.98
N ASP A 13 -4.97 -2.98 -19.18
CA ASP A 13 -5.23 -2.19 -20.39
C ASP A 13 -4.34 -2.57 -21.60
N THR A 14 -3.52 -3.62 -21.52
CA THR A 14 -2.73 -4.06 -22.68
C THR A 14 -3.62 -4.78 -23.68
N GLN A 15 -3.60 -4.35 -24.95
CA GLN A 15 -4.40 -4.93 -26.02
C GLN A 15 -4.21 -6.45 -26.15
N THR A 16 -2.98 -6.94 -26.00
CA THR A 16 -2.68 -8.37 -26.06
C THR A 16 -3.40 -9.16 -24.97
N HIS A 17 -3.41 -8.65 -23.74
CA HIS A 17 -4.08 -9.32 -22.62
C HIS A 17 -5.60 -9.31 -22.77
N LYS A 18 -6.15 -8.19 -23.27
CA LYS A 18 -7.57 -8.06 -23.58
C LYS A 18 -8.00 -9.07 -24.63
N LEU A 19 -7.27 -9.18 -25.75
CA LEU A 19 -7.55 -10.15 -26.80
C LEU A 19 -7.50 -11.60 -26.31
N GLN A 20 -6.54 -11.95 -25.45
CA GLN A 20 -6.45 -13.28 -24.86
C GLN A 20 -7.67 -13.60 -23.98
N LEU A 21 -8.08 -12.64 -23.14
CA LEU A 21 -9.25 -12.82 -22.27
C LEU A 21 -10.55 -12.92 -23.07
N GLU A 22 -10.73 -12.05 -24.06
CA GLU A 22 -11.90 -12.10 -24.96
C GLU A 22 -11.95 -13.39 -25.79
N GLY A 23 -10.80 -13.91 -26.22
CA GLY A 23 -10.71 -15.22 -26.88
C GLY A 23 -11.08 -16.40 -25.98
N MET A 24 -10.84 -16.29 -24.67
CA MET A 24 -11.14 -17.34 -23.69
C MET A 24 -12.55 -17.28 -23.12
N PHE A 25 -13.08 -16.07 -22.88
CA PHE A 25 -14.29 -15.82 -22.10
C PHE A 25 -15.37 -15.05 -22.87
N GLY A 26 -15.05 -14.52 -24.06
CA GLY A 26 -15.93 -13.60 -24.80
C GLY A 26 -15.76 -12.14 -24.37
N PRO A 27 -16.61 -11.23 -24.86
CA PRO A 27 -16.51 -9.80 -24.59
C PRO A 27 -16.54 -9.48 -23.08
N ALA A 28 -15.73 -8.51 -22.67
CA ALA A 28 -15.72 -8.01 -21.29
C ALA A 28 -16.88 -7.03 -21.05
N TYR A 29 -17.63 -7.22 -19.99
CA TYR A 29 -18.70 -6.34 -19.55
C TYR A 29 -18.34 -5.72 -18.21
N PHE A 30 -18.49 -4.40 -18.10
CA PHE A 30 -18.41 -3.69 -16.83
C PHE A 30 -19.74 -3.77 -16.10
N VAL A 31 -19.73 -4.30 -14.89
CA VAL A 31 -20.94 -4.48 -14.08
C VAL A 31 -21.21 -3.23 -13.23
N THR A 32 -20.15 -2.69 -12.59
CA THR A 32 -20.23 -1.51 -11.73
C THR A 32 -18.83 -0.89 -11.54
N THR A 33 -18.77 0.34 -11.07
CA THR A 33 -17.51 1.01 -10.70
C THR A 33 -17.36 1.10 -9.19
N SER A 34 -16.11 1.31 -8.71
CA SER A 34 -15.88 1.55 -7.28
C SER A 34 -16.58 2.84 -6.80
N ALA A 35 -16.73 3.84 -7.68
CA ALA A 35 -17.43 5.08 -7.36
C ALA A 35 -18.93 4.84 -7.12
N ASP A 36 -19.58 4.01 -7.96
CA ASP A 36 -20.97 3.65 -7.78
C ASP A 36 -21.18 2.89 -6.46
N LEU A 37 -20.30 1.92 -6.17
CA LEU A 37 -20.36 1.14 -4.93
C LEU A 37 -20.11 1.98 -3.66
N MET A 38 -19.27 3.02 -3.74
CA MET A 38 -19.10 4.00 -2.66
C MET A 38 -20.35 4.86 -2.48
N ALA A 39 -20.96 5.30 -3.59
CA ALA A 39 -22.20 6.08 -3.55
C ALA A 39 -23.37 5.29 -2.96
N GLU A 40 -23.42 3.98 -3.22
CA GLU A 40 -24.40 3.04 -2.66
C GLU A 40 -24.10 2.62 -1.20
N GLY A 41 -22.97 3.04 -0.63
CA GLY A 41 -22.53 2.63 0.72
C GLY A 41 -22.05 1.17 0.84
N THR A 42 -21.87 0.47 -0.29
CA THR A 42 -21.34 -0.91 -0.33
C THR A 42 -19.83 -0.94 -0.12
N LEU A 43 -19.14 0.15 -0.47
CA LEU A 43 -17.71 0.38 -0.18
C LEU A 43 -17.54 1.62 0.70
N ALA A 44 -16.51 1.59 1.55
CA ALA A 44 -16.11 2.75 2.35
C ALA A 44 -15.62 3.89 1.44
N GLN A 45 -15.81 5.13 1.89
CA GLN A 45 -15.28 6.31 1.21
C GLN A 45 -13.74 6.28 1.23
N LEU A 46 -13.12 6.68 0.13
CA LEU A 46 -11.65 6.77 0.00
C LEU A 46 -11.22 8.23 0.02
N ASP A 47 -10.43 8.60 1.00
CA ASP A 47 -9.66 9.83 1.01
C ASP A 47 -8.21 9.55 0.61
N ILE A 48 -7.63 10.31 -0.33
CA ILE A 48 -6.26 10.15 -0.80
C ILE A 48 -5.46 11.39 -0.44
N GLN A 49 -4.45 11.21 0.39
CA GLN A 49 -3.51 12.26 0.78
C GLN A 49 -2.14 12.00 0.17
N ALA A 50 -1.78 12.77 -0.86
CA ALA A 50 -0.45 12.74 -1.45
C ALA A 50 0.50 13.60 -0.59
N LEU A 51 1.49 12.96 0.00
CA LEU A 51 2.49 13.59 0.86
C LEU A 51 3.81 13.70 0.09
N VAL A 52 4.08 14.90 -0.45
CA VAL A 52 5.30 15.15 -1.23
C VAL A 52 6.43 15.58 -0.30
N LEU A 53 7.46 14.75 -0.20
CA LEU A 53 8.66 15.03 0.58
C LEU A 53 9.67 15.79 -0.28
N SER A 54 10.14 16.94 0.23
CA SER A 54 11.19 17.74 -0.39
C SER A 54 12.54 17.43 0.26
N TYR A 55 13.59 17.49 -0.54
CA TYR A 55 14.96 17.15 -0.16
C TYR A 55 15.92 18.32 -0.39
N GLU A 56 17.04 18.31 0.33
CA GLU A 56 18.09 19.32 0.18
C GLU A 56 18.70 19.30 -1.23
N GLU A 57 19.19 20.43 -1.69
CA GLU A 57 19.80 20.57 -3.02
C GLU A 57 20.93 19.57 -3.25
N SER A 58 21.76 19.33 -2.23
CA SER A 58 22.85 18.35 -2.26
C SER A 58 22.35 16.93 -2.49
N GLU A 59 21.26 16.52 -1.83
CA GLU A 59 20.64 15.21 -1.97
C GLU A 59 20.04 15.06 -3.38
N ARG A 60 19.29 16.05 -3.86
CA ARG A 60 18.71 16.07 -5.20
C ARG A 60 19.77 15.97 -6.29
N LYS A 61 20.86 16.74 -6.16
CA LYS A 61 22.01 16.69 -7.09
C LYS A 61 22.73 15.34 -7.08
N LEU A 62 22.83 14.69 -5.92
CA LEU A 62 23.39 13.34 -5.80
C LEU A 62 22.52 12.32 -6.52
N VAL A 63 21.23 12.29 -6.20
CA VAL A 63 20.26 11.33 -6.74
C VAL A 63 20.05 11.50 -8.24
N SER A 64 20.15 12.73 -8.77
CA SER A 64 19.99 13.00 -10.22
C SER A 64 20.98 12.26 -11.13
N LYS A 65 22.03 11.69 -10.57
CA LYS A 65 23.05 10.89 -11.28
C LYS A 65 22.83 9.38 -11.15
N MET A 66 21.85 8.97 -10.36
CA MET A 66 21.57 7.57 -10.07
C MET A 66 20.66 6.95 -11.13
N SER A 67 20.79 5.65 -11.32
CA SER A 67 19.83 4.83 -12.04
C SER A 67 18.55 4.68 -11.21
N TYR A 68 17.48 4.18 -11.82
CA TYR A 68 16.22 3.89 -11.12
C TYR A 68 16.40 2.97 -9.90
N GLN A 69 17.25 1.95 -10.02
CA GLN A 69 17.49 1.02 -8.92
C GLN A 69 18.23 1.67 -7.76
N GLU A 70 19.22 2.51 -8.05
CA GLU A 70 19.98 3.26 -7.06
C GLU A 70 19.12 4.34 -6.38
N GLU A 71 18.27 5.06 -7.15
CA GLU A 71 17.31 6.02 -6.61
C GLU A 71 16.33 5.33 -5.65
N MET A 72 15.75 4.20 -6.08
CA MET A 72 14.84 3.42 -5.24
C MET A 72 15.52 2.93 -3.96
N ASP A 73 16.75 2.44 -4.05
CA ASP A 73 17.53 1.97 -2.90
C ASP A 73 17.85 3.12 -1.93
N TRP A 74 18.18 4.29 -2.46
CA TRP A 74 18.41 5.51 -1.70
C TRP A 74 17.14 5.95 -0.94
N ILE A 75 16.00 5.99 -1.62
CA ILE A 75 14.72 6.39 -1.04
C ILE A 75 14.32 5.48 0.13
N VAL A 76 14.34 4.15 -0.07
CA VAL A 76 13.87 3.22 0.96
C VAL A 76 14.81 3.10 2.15
N ARG A 77 16.10 3.45 1.98
CA ARG A 77 17.08 3.45 3.06
C ARG A 77 17.25 4.81 3.74
N ASN A 78 16.63 5.87 3.22
CA ASN A 78 16.81 7.22 3.76
C ASN A 78 16.25 7.32 5.19
N PRO A 79 17.09 7.61 6.19
CA PRO A 79 16.66 7.60 7.59
C PRO A 79 15.71 8.74 7.93
N LYS A 80 15.84 9.92 7.30
CA LYS A 80 14.93 11.06 7.51
C LYS A 80 13.52 10.69 7.00
N ARG A 81 13.45 10.06 5.84
CA ARG A 81 12.21 9.57 5.24
C ARG A 81 11.53 8.50 6.11
N ASN A 82 12.29 7.51 6.55
CA ASN A 82 11.77 6.43 7.38
C ASN A 82 11.30 6.94 8.75
N ASN A 83 12.00 7.93 9.31
CA ASN A 83 11.55 8.61 10.52
C ASN A 83 10.27 9.44 10.30
N PHE A 84 10.12 10.08 9.13
CA PHE A 84 8.85 10.73 8.76
C PHE A 84 7.70 9.72 8.72
N ILE A 85 7.88 8.56 8.06
CA ILE A 85 6.89 7.49 8.00
C ILE A 85 6.53 6.99 9.41
N LYS A 86 7.54 6.79 10.26
CA LYS A 86 7.35 6.40 11.66
C LYS A 86 6.47 7.40 12.41
N ASN A 87 6.78 8.67 12.31
CA ASN A 87 6.04 9.74 13.00
C ASN A 87 4.61 9.90 12.44
N LEU A 88 4.45 9.82 11.12
CA LEU A 88 3.13 9.82 10.48
C LEU A 88 2.26 8.69 11.06
N VAL A 89 2.72 7.45 10.99
CA VAL A 89 1.96 6.27 11.44
C VAL A 89 1.68 6.33 12.94
N ASN A 90 2.61 6.86 13.73
CA ASN A 90 2.40 7.04 15.16
C ASN A 90 1.27 8.04 15.47
N GLY A 91 1.12 9.08 14.67
CA GLY A 91 0.05 10.07 14.80
C GLY A 91 -1.33 9.59 14.32
N LEU A 92 -1.39 8.53 13.52
CA LEU A 92 -2.65 7.99 13.01
C LEU A 92 -3.42 7.24 14.11
N ARG A 93 -4.74 7.30 14.02
CA ARG A 93 -5.67 6.51 14.84
C ARG A 93 -6.38 5.46 14.00
N GLY A 94 -6.72 4.36 14.62
CA GLY A 94 -7.31 3.21 13.92
C GLY A 94 -6.26 2.28 13.30
N ASN A 95 -6.71 1.11 12.88
CA ASN A 95 -5.82 0.11 12.28
C ASN A 95 -5.16 0.66 11.03
N SER A 96 -3.83 0.65 11.01
CA SER A 96 -3.00 1.23 9.97
C SER A 96 -2.19 0.15 9.24
N LEU A 97 -2.27 0.14 7.91
CA LEU A 97 -1.52 -0.75 7.04
C LEU A 97 -0.38 0.02 6.38
N VAL A 98 0.85 -0.41 6.63
CA VAL A 98 2.07 0.18 6.04
C VAL A 98 2.60 -0.78 4.98
N LEU A 99 2.56 -0.37 3.72
CA LEU A 99 2.95 -1.22 2.58
C LEU A 99 4.35 -0.91 2.10
N PHE A 100 5.18 -1.96 2.04
CA PHE A 100 6.55 -1.88 1.57
C PHE A 100 6.83 -2.85 0.40
N GLN A 101 7.92 -2.59 -0.34
CA GLN A 101 8.35 -3.43 -1.47
C GLN A 101 9.51 -4.38 -1.09
N PHE A 102 10.50 -3.92 -0.32
CA PHE A 102 11.72 -4.66 -0.01
C PHE A 102 11.72 -5.11 1.45
N VAL A 103 11.74 -6.42 1.69
CA VAL A 103 11.64 -6.99 3.04
C VAL A 103 12.78 -6.54 3.93
N GLU A 104 14.03 -6.88 3.57
CA GLU A 104 15.19 -6.63 4.42
C GLU A 104 15.67 -5.17 4.39
N LYS A 105 15.53 -4.49 3.24
CA LYS A 105 16.03 -3.13 3.08
C LYS A 105 15.10 -2.06 3.63
N HIS A 106 13.81 -2.34 3.77
CA HIS A 106 12.81 -1.34 4.15
C HIS A 106 11.77 -1.86 5.16
N GLY A 107 11.12 -2.98 4.87
CA GLY A 107 10.05 -3.51 5.70
C GLY A 107 10.50 -3.84 7.12
N ARG A 108 11.62 -4.56 7.27
CA ARG A 108 12.17 -4.90 8.58
C ARG A 108 12.64 -3.68 9.36
N PRO A 109 13.43 -2.75 8.80
CA PRO A 109 13.78 -1.51 9.50
C PRO A 109 12.59 -0.67 9.96
N LEU A 110 11.52 -0.59 9.14
CA LEU A 110 10.27 0.08 9.55
C LEU A 110 9.60 -0.65 10.71
N TYR A 111 9.46 -1.96 10.62
CA TYR A 111 8.87 -2.79 11.68
C TYR A 111 9.63 -2.63 13.00
N ASP A 112 10.95 -2.72 12.98
CA ASP A 112 11.81 -2.55 14.16
C ASP A 112 11.63 -1.16 14.77
N SER A 113 11.60 -0.12 13.93
CA SER A 113 11.40 1.26 14.38
C SER A 113 10.03 1.51 15.01
N PHE A 114 8.96 0.87 14.52
CA PHE A 114 7.64 0.92 15.16
C PHE A 114 7.62 0.14 16.46
N THR A 115 8.29 -1.01 16.53
CA THR A 115 8.38 -1.83 17.75
C THR A 115 9.08 -1.08 18.87
N GLU A 116 10.20 -0.42 18.58
CA GLU A 116 10.90 0.45 19.53
C GLU A 116 10.03 1.61 20.02
N LEU A 117 9.26 2.22 19.11
CA LEU A 117 8.37 3.33 19.44
C LEU A 117 7.28 2.88 20.41
N VAL A 118 6.63 1.76 20.14
CA VAL A 118 5.54 1.23 20.98
C VAL A 118 6.05 0.70 22.31
N ALA A 119 7.27 0.14 22.36
CA ALA A 119 7.88 -0.29 23.62
C ALA A 119 8.06 0.86 24.63
N ASN A 120 8.23 2.08 24.14
CA ASN A 120 8.37 3.29 24.94
C ASN A 120 7.04 4.06 25.13
N ASP A 121 5.94 3.61 24.56
CA ASP A 121 4.63 4.26 24.62
C ASP A 121 3.66 3.53 25.57
N THR A 122 2.78 4.31 26.19
CA THR A 122 1.71 3.81 27.06
C THR A 122 0.55 3.18 26.29
N THR A 123 0.46 3.41 24.98
CA THR A 123 -0.69 3.01 24.14
C THR A 123 -0.80 1.51 23.88
N LYS A 124 0.26 0.72 24.11
CA LYS A 124 0.30 -0.75 23.91
C LYS A 124 -0.24 -1.20 22.54
N ARG A 125 0.00 -0.41 21.48
CA ARG A 125 -0.40 -0.76 20.11
C ARG A 125 0.21 -2.10 19.70
N LYS A 126 -0.56 -2.96 19.04
CA LYS A 126 -0.02 -4.20 18.47
C LYS A 126 0.58 -3.95 17.09
N ILE A 127 1.74 -4.52 16.85
CA ILE A 127 2.45 -4.40 15.58
C ILE A 127 2.64 -5.78 14.97
N PHE A 128 2.35 -5.90 13.68
CA PHE A 128 2.47 -7.15 12.93
C PHE A 128 3.36 -6.96 11.72
N PHE A 129 4.17 -7.98 11.41
CA PHE A 129 5.03 -8.00 10.21
C PHE A 129 4.62 -9.16 9.31
N VAL A 130 4.18 -8.85 8.07
CA VAL A 130 3.62 -9.83 7.14
C VAL A 130 4.28 -9.69 5.77
N PHE A 131 4.91 -10.75 5.30
CA PHE A 131 5.58 -10.77 3.99
C PHE A 131 5.46 -12.16 3.32
N GLY A 132 6.04 -12.34 2.14
CA GLY A 132 5.91 -13.56 1.36
C GLY A 132 6.36 -14.85 2.09
N GLY A 133 7.32 -14.73 3.01
CA GLY A 133 7.78 -15.83 3.85
C GLY A 133 6.91 -16.14 5.08
N THR A 134 5.89 -15.31 5.37
CA THR A 134 4.95 -15.59 6.47
C THR A 134 4.00 -16.72 6.08
N ASP A 135 3.82 -17.70 6.95
CA ASP A 135 2.91 -18.82 6.73
C ASP A 135 1.45 -18.34 6.58
N THR A 136 0.66 -19.08 5.82
CA THR A 136 -0.75 -18.76 5.57
C THR A 136 -1.56 -18.77 6.87
N LEU A 137 -1.31 -19.71 7.76
CA LEU A 137 -1.98 -19.79 9.07
C LEU A 137 -1.64 -18.60 9.96
N ASP A 138 -0.40 -18.13 9.93
CA ASP A 138 0.01 -16.95 10.71
C ASP A 138 -0.57 -15.66 10.15
N ARG A 139 -0.71 -15.54 8.82
CA ARG A 139 -1.43 -14.41 8.19
C ARG A 139 -2.89 -14.36 8.63
N GLU A 140 -3.54 -15.53 8.72
CA GLU A 140 -4.94 -15.62 9.16
C GLU A 140 -5.08 -15.26 10.64
N LYS A 141 -4.17 -15.70 11.50
CA LYS A 141 -4.11 -15.28 12.92
C LYS A 141 -3.96 -13.76 13.05
N VAL A 142 -3.05 -13.16 12.27
CA VAL A 142 -2.87 -11.69 12.25
C VAL A 142 -4.17 -11.01 11.86
N ARG A 143 -4.86 -11.49 10.83
CA ARG A 143 -6.17 -10.97 10.42
C ARG A 143 -7.19 -11.03 11.57
N GLU A 144 -7.35 -12.19 12.19
CA GLU A 144 -8.31 -12.39 13.29
C GLU A 144 -8.03 -11.48 14.50
N ILE A 145 -6.75 -11.24 14.80
CA ILE A 145 -6.37 -10.34 15.88
C ILE A 145 -6.69 -8.89 15.50
N VAL A 146 -6.28 -8.45 14.30
CA VAL A 146 -6.48 -7.07 13.85
C VAL A 146 -7.97 -6.72 13.73
N GLU A 147 -8.83 -7.67 13.34
CA GLU A 147 -10.28 -7.47 13.30
C GLU A 147 -10.89 -7.15 14.69
N LYS A 148 -10.19 -7.49 15.77
CA LYS A 148 -10.60 -7.20 17.17
C LYS A 148 -9.87 -6.00 17.77
N GLU A 149 -8.81 -5.50 17.10
CA GLU A 149 -8.04 -4.35 17.55
C GLU A 149 -8.60 -3.04 16.97
N ASN A 150 -8.41 -1.96 17.72
CA ASN A 150 -8.86 -0.63 17.31
C ASN A 150 -7.72 0.27 16.81
N ASP A 151 -6.46 -0.10 17.07
CA ASP A 151 -5.31 0.75 16.76
C ASP A 151 -4.03 -0.08 16.51
N ALA A 152 -4.12 -1.11 15.67
CA ALA A 152 -2.99 -1.94 15.30
C ALA A 152 -2.21 -1.36 14.11
N ILE A 153 -0.91 -1.67 14.04
CA ILE A 153 -0.03 -1.36 12.91
C ILE A 153 0.34 -2.66 12.20
N ILE A 154 0.05 -2.76 10.91
CA ILE A 154 0.40 -3.90 10.07
C ILE A 154 1.44 -3.45 9.06
N VAL A 155 2.66 -3.95 9.17
CA VAL A 155 3.73 -3.70 8.20
C VAL A 155 3.76 -4.87 7.24
N ALA A 156 3.32 -4.66 5.99
CA ALA A 156 3.12 -5.74 5.04
C ALA A 156 3.77 -5.48 3.68
N SER A 157 4.23 -6.54 3.00
CA SER A 157 4.69 -6.39 1.63
C SER A 157 3.50 -6.24 0.67
N PHE A 158 3.64 -5.39 -0.36
CA PHE A 158 2.62 -5.21 -1.40
C PHE A 158 2.15 -6.54 -2.00
N GLY A 159 3.08 -7.45 -2.29
CA GLY A 159 2.77 -8.75 -2.89
C GLY A 159 1.90 -9.61 -1.98
N THR A 160 2.22 -9.70 -0.72
CA THR A 160 1.49 -10.52 0.26
C THR A 160 0.11 -9.95 0.54
N PHE A 161 0.01 -8.62 0.71
CA PHE A 161 -1.27 -7.99 0.99
C PHE A 161 -2.22 -8.05 -0.21
N SER A 162 -1.71 -7.89 -1.44
CA SER A 162 -2.55 -7.96 -2.64
C SER A 162 -3.13 -9.35 -2.92
N THR A 163 -2.56 -10.43 -2.36
CA THR A 163 -2.95 -11.81 -2.69
C THR A 163 -3.60 -12.59 -1.55
N GLY A 164 -3.47 -12.19 -0.28
CA GLY A 164 -3.85 -13.11 0.79
C GLY A 164 -4.40 -12.53 2.09
N VAL A 165 -4.24 -11.26 2.38
CA VAL A 165 -4.71 -10.70 3.66
C VAL A 165 -5.96 -9.87 3.44
N ASN A 166 -7.05 -10.21 4.13
CA ASN A 166 -8.34 -9.55 4.01
C ASN A 166 -8.77 -9.00 5.36
N ILE A 167 -8.43 -7.74 5.65
CA ILE A 167 -8.80 -7.06 6.88
C ILE A 167 -9.86 -6.00 6.56
N LYS A 168 -11.05 -6.10 7.18
CA LYS A 168 -12.14 -5.15 6.97
C LYS A 168 -11.92 -3.84 7.74
N ARG A 169 -11.43 -3.94 8.98
CA ARG A 169 -11.21 -2.80 9.89
C ARG A 169 -9.88 -2.08 9.64
N LEU A 170 -9.58 -1.72 8.39
CA LEU A 170 -8.45 -0.86 8.02
C LEU A 170 -8.94 0.58 7.87
N HIS A 171 -8.39 1.50 8.66
CA HIS A 171 -8.72 2.92 8.64
C HIS A 171 -7.69 3.72 7.83
N ASN A 172 -6.43 3.29 7.86
CA ASN A 172 -5.34 3.96 7.18
C ASN A 172 -4.52 2.99 6.33
N ILE A 173 -4.15 3.41 5.13
CA ILE A 173 -3.20 2.72 4.26
C ILE A 173 -2.05 3.68 3.97
N VAL A 174 -0.81 3.27 4.20
CA VAL A 174 0.39 4.06 3.95
C VAL A 174 1.24 3.36 2.91
N PHE A 175 1.43 3.98 1.76
CA PHE A 175 2.38 3.51 0.75
C PHE A 175 3.78 3.97 1.14
N ALA A 176 4.47 3.15 1.93
CA ALA A 176 5.81 3.45 2.41
C ALA A 176 6.89 3.32 1.32
N SER A 177 6.71 2.46 0.33
CA SER A 177 7.59 2.37 -0.83
C SER A 177 6.91 2.90 -2.09
N PRO A 178 7.61 3.64 -2.96
CA PRO A 178 7.11 3.98 -4.28
C PRO A 178 6.72 2.74 -5.07
N SER A 179 5.59 2.75 -5.77
CA SER A 179 5.12 1.62 -6.56
C SER A 179 4.56 2.07 -7.90
N LYS A 180 5.16 1.60 -9.00
CA LYS A 180 4.70 1.84 -10.38
C LYS A 180 3.49 0.98 -10.78
N SER A 181 3.18 -0.06 -10.03
CA SER A 181 2.16 -1.03 -10.41
C SER A 181 0.76 -0.54 -10.08
N ARG A 182 0.11 0.13 -11.05
CA ARG A 182 -1.29 0.55 -10.94
C ARG A 182 -2.21 -0.57 -10.43
N ILE A 183 -2.06 -1.78 -10.98
CA ILE A 183 -2.91 -2.93 -10.59
C ILE A 183 -2.68 -3.30 -9.12
N ARG A 184 -1.43 -3.38 -8.69
CA ARG A 184 -1.08 -3.71 -7.31
C ARG A 184 -1.60 -2.65 -6.34
N ASN A 185 -1.46 -1.38 -6.69
CA ASN A 185 -1.96 -0.27 -5.89
C ASN A 185 -3.49 -0.33 -5.77
N LEU A 186 -4.21 -0.49 -6.89
CA LEU A 186 -5.67 -0.62 -6.90
C LEU A 186 -6.16 -1.84 -6.11
N GLN A 187 -5.47 -2.98 -6.20
CA GLN A 187 -5.81 -4.18 -5.42
C GLN A 187 -5.60 -3.97 -3.93
N SER A 188 -4.53 -3.26 -3.54
CA SER A 188 -4.26 -2.93 -2.13
C SER A 188 -5.31 -1.97 -1.58
N ILE A 189 -5.65 -0.93 -2.33
CA ILE A 189 -6.71 0.04 -1.97
C ILE A 189 -8.06 -0.67 -1.86
N GLY A 190 -8.45 -1.47 -2.86
CA GLY A 190 -9.74 -2.17 -2.89
C GLY A 190 -9.99 -3.08 -1.68
N ARG A 191 -8.93 -3.60 -1.05
CA ARG A 191 -9.06 -4.36 0.20
C ARG A 191 -9.35 -3.48 1.40
N GLY A 192 -8.81 -2.25 1.43
CA GLY A 192 -9.09 -1.26 2.44
C GLY A 192 -10.50 -0.67 2.35
N LEU A 193 -11.13 -0.71 1.17
CA LEU A 193 -12.47 -0.11 0.93
C LEU A 193 -13.64 -0.93 1.49
N ARG A 194 -13.40 -2.08 2.10
CA ARG A 194 -14.47 -2.89 2.68
C ARG A 194 -15.08 -2.17 3.88
N VAL A 195 -16.40 -2.12 3.90
CA VAL A 195 -17.17 -1.56 5.00
C VAL A 195 -17.13 -2.48 6.23
N SER A 196 -17.08 -1.91 7.41
CA SER A 196 -17.32 -2.57 8.70
C SER A 196 -18.21 -1.68 9.55
N ASP A 197 -18.83 -2.23 10.59
CA ASP A 197 -19.84 -1.53 11.42
C ASP A 197 -19.33 -0.22 12.05
N ASP A 198 -18.02 -0.08 12.18
CA ASP A 198 -17.35 1.07 12.82
C ASP A 198 -16.44 1.85 11.85
N LYS A 199 -16.61 1.66 10.51
CA LYS A 199 -15.74 2.27 9.51
C LYS A 199 -16.51 2.66 8.25
N ASP A 200 -16.67 3.96 8.04
CA ASP A 200 -17.29 4.55 6.85
C ASP A 200 -16.29 5.06 5.81
N SER A 201 -15.04 5.24 6.21
CA SER A 201 -13.98 5.77 5.35
C SER A 201 -12.63 5.11 5.59
N VAL A 202 -11.74 5.23 4.60
CA VAL A 202 -10.33 4.86 4.68
C VAL A 202 -9.49 5.97 4.08
N THR A 203 -8.38 6.31 4.74
CA THR A 203 -7.42 7.28 4.21
C THR A 203 -6.19 6.57 3.67
N LEU A 204 -5.85 6.85 2.41
CA LEU A 204 -4.61 6.45 1.77
C LEU A 204 -3.59 7.59 1.87
N TYR A 205 -2.46 7.32 2.47
CA TYR A 205 -1.29 8.20 2.48
C TYR A 205 -0.30 7.72 1.42
N ASP A 206 -0.20 8.45 0.33
CA ASP A 206 0.75 8.17 -0.76
C ASP A 206 1.97 9.08 -0.61
N ILE A 207 3.12 8.48 -0.28
CA ILE A 207 4.35 9.22 -0.01
C ILE A 207 5.18 9.30 -1.28
N ALA A 208 5.21 10.50 -1.86
CA ALA A 208 5.99 10.83 -3.04
C ALA A 208 7.29 11.56 -2.66
N ASP A 209 8.37 11.26 -3.36
CA ASP A 209 9.70 11.78 -3.07
C ASP A 209 10.14 12.73 -4.20
N ASP A 210 10.09 14.06 -3.96
CA ASP A 210 10.56 15.06 -4.92
C ASP A 210 12.08 15.25 -4.80
N LEU A 211 12.79 14.42 -5.55
CA LEU A 211 14.24 14.46 -5.74
C LEU A 211 14.61 15.12 -7.09
N SER A 212 13.66 15.82 -7.71
CA SER A 212 13.85 16.46 -9.00
C SER A 212 15.01 17.46 -8.98
N TRP A 213 15.83 17.43 -10.05
CA TRP A 213 16.97 18.31 -10.20
C TRP A 213 16.89 19.11 -11.49
N LYS A 214 16.99 20.44 -11.40
CA LYS A 214 16.82 21.39 -12.51
C LYS A 214 15.42 21.19 -13.17
N LYS A 215 15.40 20.74 -14.45
CA LYS A 215 14.18 20.51 -15.23
C LYS A 215 13.80 19.01 -15.29
N ASN A 216 14.57 18.14 -14.68
CA ASN A 216 14.35 16.69 -14.75
C ASN A 216 13.66 16.21 -13.48
N LEU A 217 12.51 15.55 -13.66
CA LEU A 217 11.86 14.80 -12.59
C LEU A 217 12.70 13.55 -12.26
N ASN A 218 12.76 13.18 -11.00
CA ASN A 218 13.36 11.91 -10.61
C ASN A 218 12.47 10.73 -11.05
N TYR A 219 13.05 9.54 -11.11
CA TYR A 219 12.36 8.34 -11.64
C TYR A 219 11.08 7.99 -10.89
N THR A 220 11.10 8.06 -9.56
CA THR A 220 9.94 7.67 -8.74
C THR A 220 8.81 8.69 -8.79
N LEU A 221 9.11 9.98 -8.97
CA LEU A 221 8.11 11.02 -9.11
C LEU A 221 7.49 11.06 -10.52
N ASN A 222 8.25 10.64 -11.55
CA ASN A 222 7.82 10.62 -12.96
C ASN A 222 6.90 9.43 -13.29
N HIS A 223 6.62 8.57 -12.35
CA HIS A 223 5.84 7.35 -12.52
C HIS A 223 4.65 7.29 -11.58
#